data_8e2801778ddc7435cc50ab6989ecfe9d
#
_entry.id   8e2801778ddc7435cc50ab6989ecfe9d
#
_cell.length_a   1.000
_cell.length_b   1.000
_cell.length_c   1.000
_cell.angle_alpha   90.00
_cell.angle_beta   90.00
_cell.angle_gamma   90.00
#
_symmetry.space_group_name_H-M   'P 1'
#
loop_
_entity.id
_entity.type
_entity.pdbx_description
1 polymer ?
#
loop_
_entity_poly.entity_id
_entity_poly.type
_entity_poly.pdbx_seq_one_letter_code
_entity_poly.pdbx_strand_id
1 'polypeptide(L)'
;ITSPRPIPMATGNLRRAVFLDRDGVINVDTAYCSRIEDFRFVDGVLEAAKTLYAAGWLLVVVTNQSGIGRGYYTEVDFRRLTGWMKDVFEKVGAPLADVRFCPHHPDAAVPEYRCRCNCRKPAPGMILEAAEILGIDLTQSVMVGDKQGDMQAAKAAGIPHRILVGTDGKTVPETVPEATDTARSLTEAAALILG
;
A
#
# COMPACT_ATOMS: atom_id res chain seq x y z
N ILE A 1 -44.75 5.36 -8.08
CA ILE A 1 -43.43 5.63 -7.41
C ILE A 1 -42.87 4.26 -7.12
N THR A 2 -42.07 3.74 -8.04
CA THR A 2 -41.39 2.46 -7.89
C THR A 2 -40.02 2.70 -7.22
N SER A 3 -39.86 2.14 -6.01
CA SER A 3 -38.57 2.10 -5.34
C SER A 3 -37.52 1.39 -6.19
N PRO A 4 -36.28 1.88 -6.28
CA PRO A 4 -35.23 1.19 -6.98
C PRO A 4 -34.93 -0.14 -6.27
N ARG A 5 -34.87 -1.21 -7.05
CA ARG A 5 -34.44 -2.52 -6.54
C ARG A 5 -32.98 -2.43 -6.08
N PRO A 6 -32.65 -3.02 -4.93
CA PRO A 6 -31.23 -3.12 -4.54
C PRO A 6 -30.49 -3.95 -5.59
N ILE A 7 -29.37 -3.43 -6.04
CA ILE A 7 -28.42 -4.15 -6.91
C ILE A 7 -27.93 -5.37 -6.10
N PRO A 8 -28.04 -6.59 -6.63
CA PRO A 8 -27.54 -7.76 -5.90
C PRO A 8 -26.03 -7.62 -5.73
N MET A 9 -25.60 -7.55 -4.49
CA MET A 9 -24.20 -7.73 -4.14
C MET A 9 -23.77 -9.09 -4.66
N ALA A 10 -22.74 -9.11 -5.51
CA ALA A 10 -22.16 -10.33 -6.01
C ALA A 10 -21.73 -11.19 -4.82
N THR A 11 -22.35 -12.36 -4.68
CA THR A 11 -21.96 -13.40 -3.70
C THR A 11 -20.72 -14.15 -4.22
N GLY A 12 -19.66 -13.40 -4.58
CA GLY A 12 -18.34 -13.95 -4.80
C GLY A 12 -17.63 -14.04 -3.43
N ASN A 13 -16.89 -15.09 -3.18
CA ASN A 13 -16.03 -15.17 -2.02
C ASN A 13 -15.10 -13.96 -1.99
N LEU A 14 -15.18 -13.15 -0.92
CA LEU A 14 -14.26 -12.03 -0.71
C LEU A 14 -12.83 -12.57 -0.63
N ARG A 15 -11.89 -11.82 -1.15
CA ARG A 15 -10.48 -12.19 -1.24
C ARG A 15 -9.68 -11.51 -0.13
N ARG A 16 -8.63 -12.15 0.33
CA ARG A 16 -7.69 -11.55 1.28
C ARG A 16 -6.56 -10.84 0.54
N ALA A 17 -6.06 -9.76 1.10
CA ALA A 17 -5.00 -8.95 0.51
C ALA A 17 -3.89 -8.61 1.51
N VAL A 18 -2.69 -8.47 1.00
CA VAL A 18 -1.61 -7.75 1.67
C VAL A 18 -1.54 -6.35 1.07
N PHE A 19 -1.86 -5.36 1.89
CA PHE A 19 -1.67 -3.96 1.56
C PHE A 19 -0.24 -3.55 1.87
N LEU A 20 0.41 -2.90 0.93
CA LEU A 20 1.83 -2.52 1.00
C LEU A 20 1.97 -1.02 0.85
N ASP A 21 2.72 -0.36 1.74
CA ASP A 21 3.28 0.94 1.38
C ASP A 21 4.35 0.74 0.30
N ARG A 22 4.68 1.81 -0.42
CA ARG A 22 5.72 1.79 -1.46
C ARG A 22 7.07 2.12 -0.87
N ASP A 23 7.27 3.37 -0.47
CA ASP A 23 8.54 3.89 0.01
C ASP A 23 8.84 3.34 1.41
N GLY A 24 9.97 2.69 1.58
CA GLY A 24 10.38 2.01 2.81
C GLY A 24 9.95 0.54 2.91
N VAL A 25 9.05 0.06 2.04
CA VAL A 25 8.58 -1.35 2.00
C VAL A 25 8.97 -2.03 0.69
N ILE A 26 8.54 -1.49 -0.44
CA ILE A 26 8.87 -2.01 -1.78
C ILE A 26 10.23 -1.48 -2.23
N ASN A 27 10.45 -0.19 -2.10
CA ASN A 27 11.72 0.45 -2.43
C ASN A 27 12.34 1.14 -1.21
N VAL A 28 13.64 1.26 -1.24
CA VAL A 28 14.37 2.05 -0.26
C VAL A 28 13.85 3.49 -0.32
N ASP A 29 13.48 4.05 0.84
CA ASP A 29 12.99 5.43 0.91
C ASP A 29 14.17 6.41 0.76
N THR A 30 14.22 7.08 -0.38
CA THR A 30 15.22 8.12 -0.70
C THR A 30 14.62 9.52 -0.67
N ALA A 31 13.45 9.66 -0.08
CA ALA A 31 12.60 10.85 -0.10
C ALA A 31 12.19 11.26 -1.54
N TYR A 32 10.88 11.22 -1.80
CA TYR A 32 10.28 11.65 -3.06
C TYR A 32 10.79 10.93 -4.32
N CYS A 33 11.08 9.62 -4.24
CA CYS A 33 11.47 8.82 -5.39
C CYS A 33 10.40 8.87 -6.49
N SER A 34 10.76 9.41 -7.66
CA SER A 34 9.86 9.63 -8.80
C SER A 34 10.42 9.16 -10.14
N ARG A 35 11.68 8.74 -10.18
CA ARG A 35 12.38 8.31 -11.40
C ARG A 35 12.76 6.84 -11.30
N ILE A 36 12.70 6.14 -12.44
CA ILE A 36 13.06 4.71 -12.52
C ILE A 36 14.53 4.50 -12.14
N GLU A 37 15.41 5.41 -12.54
CA GLU A 37 16.85 5.33 -12.30
C GLU A 37 17.21 5.42 -10.81
N ASP A 38 16.35 6.07 -10.02
CA ASP A 38 16.54 6.27 -8.58
C ASP A 38 15.82 5.21 -7.74
N PHE A 39 14.98 4.38 -8.38
CA PHE A 39 14.18 3.38 -7.69
C PHE A 39 15.02 2.13 -7.39
N ARG A 40 15.18 1.84 -6.11
CA ARG A 40 15.91 0.65 -5.64
C ARG A 40 14.98 -0.21 -4.82
N PHE A 41 14.72 -1.43 -5.28
CA PHE A 41 13.96 -2.40 -4.52
C PHE A 41 14.65 -2.72 -3.19
N VAL A 42 13.86 -2.90 -2.13
CA VAL A 42 14.36 -3.48 -0.88
C VAL A 42 14.76 -4.93 -1.16
N ASP A 43 15.86 -5.37 -0.57
CA ASP A 43 16.39 -6.71 -0.78
C ASP A 43 15.34 -7.78 -0.43
N GLY A 44 15.11 -8.71 -1.36
CA GLY A 44 14.18 -9.83 -1.19
C GLY A 44 12.69 -9.47 -1.36
N VAL A 45 12.34 -8.21 -1.64
CA VAL A 45 10.92 -7.79 -1.72
C VAL A 45 10.15 -8.51 -2.84
N LEU A 46 10.77 -8.71 -4.00
CA LEU A 46 10.12 -9.36 -5.13
C LEU A 46 9.87 -10.86 -4.85
N GLU A 47 10.82 -11.54 -4.22
CA GLU A 47 10.65 -12.93 -3.82
C GLU A 47 9.57 -13.09 -2.74
N ALA A 48 9.55 -12.19 -1.76
CA ALA A 48 8.51 -12.18 -0.73
C ALA A 48 7.11 -11.95 -1.34
N ALA A 49 6.99 -11.00 -2.27
CA ALA A 49 5.75 -10.73 -2.99
C ALA A 49 5.28 -11.95 -3.80
N LYS A 50 6.20 -12.62 -4.48
CA LYS A 50 5.92 -13.85 -5.23
C LYS A 50 5.41 -14.96 -4.32
N THR A 51 6.02 -15.15 -3.16
CA THR A 51 5.60 -16.14 -2.18
C THR A 51 4.19 -15.84 -1.66
N LEU A 52 3.89 -14.60 -1.32
CA LEU A 52 2.56 -14.17 -0.87
C LEU A 52 1.51 -14.37 -1.98
N TYR A 53 1.82 -13.97 -3.20
CA TYR A 53 0.90 -14.14 -4.32
C TYR A 53 0.62 -15.62 -4.60
N ALA A 54 1.64 -16.46 -4.60
CA ALA A 54 1.49 -17.91 -4.78
C ALA A 54 0.64 -18.57 -3.68
N ALA A 55 0.64 -17.99 -2.47
CA ALA A 55 -0.21 -18.42 -1.36
C ALA A 55 -1.66 -17.88 -1.43
N GLY A 56 -2.01 -17.18 -2.50
CA GLY A 56 -3.37 -16.72 -2.76
C GLY A 56 -3.70 -15.33 -2.22
N TRP A 57 -2.71 -14.53 -1.85
CA TRP A 57 -2.91 -13.15 -1.42
C TRP A 57 -2.95 -12.19 -2.61
N LEU A 58 -3.93 -11.29 -2.63
CA LEU A 58 -3.86 -10.10 -3.48
C LEU A 58 -2.77 -9.17 -2.96
N LEU A 59 -2.04 -8.53 -3.86
CA LEU A 59 -1.06 -7.50 -3.51
C LEU A 59 -1.59 -6.14 -3.93
N VAL A 60 -1.76 -5.23 -2.99
CA VAL A 60 -2.31 -3.88 -3.21
C VAL A 60 -1.37 -2.84 -2.62
N VAL A 61 -0.93 -1.90 -3.42
CA VAL A 61 -0.08 -0.79 -2.95
C VAL A 61 -0.95 0.40 -2.55
N VAL A 62 -0.68 0.97 -1.38
CA VAL A 62 -1.34 2.19 -0.87
C VAL A 62 -0.28 3.16 -0.37
N THR A 63 -0.04 4.24 -1.12
CA THR A 63 1.12 5.10 -0.90
C THR A 63 0.76 6.59 -0.85
N ASN A 64 1.29 7.31 0.15
CA ASN A 64 1.26 8.76 0.16
C ASN A 64 2.33 9.31 -0.78
N GLN A 65 1.93 10.16 -1.72
CA GLN A 65 2.81 10.74 -2.74
C GLN A 65 2.70 12.28 -2.73
N SER A 66 2.94 12.87 -1.56
CA SER A 66 2.85 14.33 -1.37
C SER A 66 3.86 15.14 -2.19
N GLY A 67 4.88 14.49 -2.76
CA GLY A 67 5.80 15.14 -3.70
C GLY A 67 5.08 15.73 -4.92
N ILE A 68 3.96 15.13 -5.34
CA ILE A 68 3.09 15.67 -6.38
C ILE A 68 2.50 17.02 -5.93
N GLY A 69 1.86 17.03 -4.77
CA GLY A 69 1.28 18.26 -4.22
C GLY A 69 2.32 19.33 -3.88
N ARG A 70 3.54 18.94 -3.56
CA ARG A 70 4.68 19.84 -3.33
C ARG A 70 5.30 20.38 -4.62
N GLY A 71 4.93 19.84 -5.78
CA GLY A 71 5.46 20.25 -7.07
C GLY A 71 6.86 19.68 -7.38
N TYR A 72 7.29 18.63 -6.68
CA TYR A 72 8.59 18.00 -6.92
C TYR A 72 8.60 17.09 -8.15
N TYR A 73 7.46 16.49 -8.48
CA TYR A 73 7.20 15.69 -9.66
C TYR A 73 5.70 15.66 -9.94
N THR A 74 5.34 15.24 -11.14
CA THR A 74 3.95 15.23 -11.61
C THR A 74 3.27 13.86 -11.41
N GLU A 75 1.94 13.81 -11.55
CA GLU A 75 1.24 12.52 -11.65
C GLU A 75 1.70 11.70 -12.85
N VAL A 76 2.10 12.34 -13.95
CA VAL A 76 2.63 11.65 -15.13
C VAL A 76 3.93 10.92 -14.78
N ASP A 77 4.83 11.56 -14.02
CA ASP A 77 6.07 10.95 -13.56
C ASP A 77 5.77 9.77 -12.63
N PHE A 78 4.85 9.96 -11.68
CA PHE A 78 4.40 8.90 -10.78
C PHE A 78 3.82 7.70 -11.55
N ARG A 79 2.95 7.95 -12.54
CA ARG A 79 2.33 6.89 -13.33
C ARG A 79 3.33 6.12 -14.19
N ARG A 80 4.34 6.82 -14.72
CA ARG A 80 5.45 6.18 -15.47
C ARG A 80 6.24 5.22 -14.57
N LEU A 81 6.66 5.68 -13.41
CA LEU A 81 7.37 4.85 -12.44
C LEU A 81 6.51 3.67 -11.98
N THR A 82 5.24 3.92 -11.66
CA THR A 82 4.29 2.88 -11.23
C THR A 82 4.06 1.83 -12.32
N GLY A 83 3.92 2.22 -13.57
CA GLY A 83 3.80 1.30 -14.71
C GLY A 83 5.00 0.36 -14.81
N TRP A 84 6.21 0.93 -14.75
CA TRP A 84 7.44 0.14 -14.74
C TRP A 84 7.52 -0.80 -13.53
N MET A 85 7.19 -0.33 -12.33
CA MET A 85 7.17 -1.15 -11.12
C MET A 85 6.19 -2.32 -11.27
N LYS A 86 4.98 -2.08 -11.77
CA LYS A 86 3.98 -3.13 -12.02
C LYS A 86 4.50 -4.18 -13.00
N ASP A 87 5.16 -3.75 -14.08
CA ASP A 87 5.75 -4.66 -15.06
C ASP A 87 6.83 -5.56 -14.43
N VAL A 88 7.65 -5.03 -13.52
CA VAL A 88 8.64 -5.82 -12.79
C VAL A 88 7.97 -6.87 -11.91
N PHE A 89 6.95 -6.49 -11.14
CA PHE A 89 6.18 -7.42 -10.31
C PHE A 89 5.50 -8.51 -11.14
N GLU A 90 4.90 -8.16 -12.26
CA GLU A 90 4.25 -9.14 -13.16
C GLU A 90 5.27 -10.14 -13.74
N LYS A 91 6.43 -9.66 -14.18
CA LYS A 91 7.50 -10.52 -14.73
C LYS A 91 8.05 -11.53 -13.73
N VAL A 92 8.08 -11.21 -12.44
CA VAL A 92 8.50 -12.18 -11.41
C VAL A 92 7.37 -13.09 -10.93
N GLY A 93 6.16 -12.94 -11.44
CA GLY A 93 5.01 -13.76 -11.08
C GLY A 93 4.28 -13.29 -9.81
N ALA A 94 4.32 -12.01 -9.51
CA ALA A 94 3.65 -11.38 -8.37
C ALA A 94 2.86 -10.12 -8.80
N PRO A 95 1.89 -10.22 -9.73
CA PRO A 95 1.19 -9.06 -10.24
C PRO A 95 0.51 -8.26 -9.12
N LEU A 96 0.66 -6.93 -9.15
CA LEU A 96 -0.03 -6.02 -8.26
C LEU A 96 -1.49 -5.88 -8.72
N ALA A 97 -2.43 -6.18 -7.84
CA ALA A 97 -3.85 -6.08 -8.14
C ALA A 97 -4.31 -4.62 -8.31
N ASP A 98 -3.74 -3.71 -7.52
CA ASP A 98 -3.99 -2.27 -7.63
C ASP A 98 -2.84 -1.47 -7.01
N VAL A 99 -2.72 -0.22 -7.43
CA VAL A 99 -1.83 0.79 -6.83
C VAL A 99 -2.63 2.05 -6.58
N ARG A 100 -2.87 2.37 -5.32
CA ARG A 100 -3.56 3.59 -4.87
C ARG A 100 -2.55 4.58 -4.34
N PHE A 101 -2.73 5.85 -4.65
CA PHE A 101 -1.86 6.91 -4.17
C PHE A 101 -2.65 8.14 -3.74
N CYS A 102 -2.08 8.92 -2.84
CA CYS A 102 -2.61 10.20 -2.43
C CYS A 102 -1.61 11.30 -2.75
N PRO A 103 -1.93 12.22 -3.67
CA PRO A 103 -1.06 13.34 -4.02
C PRO A 103 -1.20 14.54 -3.09
N HIS A 104 -2.22 14.53 -2.21
CA HIS A 104 -2.61 15.68 -1.42
C HIS A 104 -1.71 15.93 -0.22
N HIS A 105 -1.61 17.19 0.17
CA HIS A 105 -1.05 17.61 1.45
C HIS A 105 -1.74 18.92 1.89
N PRO A 106 -2.01 19.12 3.19
CA PRO A 106 -2.63 20.38 3.67
C PRO A 106 -1.85 21.63 3.29
N ASP A 107 -0.51 21.51 3.23
CA ASP A 107 0.41 22.60 2.88
C ASP A 107 1.02 22.42 1.48
N ALA A 108 0.30 21.79 0.56
CA ALA A 108 0.78 21.59 -0.80
C ALA A 108 1.03 22.93 -1.52
N ALA A 109 2.16 23.00 -2.24
CA ALA A 109 2.49 24.18 -3.04
C ALA A 109 1.57 24.30 -4.27
N VAL A 110 1.17 23.16 -4.85
CA VAL A 110 0.24 23.10 -5.98
C VAL A 110 -1.19 23.23 -5.44
N PRO A 111 -1.94 24.31 -5.81
CA PRO A 111 -3.26 24.62 -5.19
C PRO A 111 -4.28 23.48 -5.30
N GLU A 112 -4.34 22.78 -6.42
CA GLU A 112 -5.29 21.69 -6.66
C GLU A 112 -5.09 20.48 -5.71
N TYR A 113 -3.88 20.29 -5.16
CA TYR A 113 -3.57 19.23 -4.22
C TYR A 113 -3.53 19.71 -2.75
N ARG A 114 -3.79 21.00 -2.52
CA ARG A 114 -3.80 21.60 -1.18
C ARG A 114 -5.16 21.37 -0.54
N CYS A 115 -5.33 20.24 0.10
CA CYS A 115 -6.57 19.92 0.81
C CYS A 115 -6.32 18.88 1.91
N ARG A 116 -7.30 18.76 2.81
CA ARG A 116 -7.48 17.60 3.66
C ARG A 116 -8.35 16.60 2.89
N CYS A 117 -7.99 15.34 2.91
CA CYS A 117 -8.66 14.29 2.15
C CYS A 117 -8.80 13.02 2.98
N ASN A 118 -9.60 12.08 2.47
CA ASN A 118 -9.77 10.77 3.08
C ASN A 118 -8.74 9.74 2.59
N CYS A 119 -7.96 10.05 1.55
CA CYS A 119 -7.00 9.12 0.98
C CYS A 119 -5.61 9.17 1.62
N ARG A 120 -5.20 10.31 2.21
CA ARG A 120 -3.89 10.43 2.83
C ARG A 120 -3.84 9.64 4.14
N LYS A 121 -2.98 8.64 4.23
CA LYS A 121 -2.68 7.95 5.49
C LYS A 121 -2.18 8.97 6.53
N PRO A 122 -2.71 8.98 7.75
CA PRO A 122 -3.41 7.88 8.46
C PRO A 122 -4.90 7.69 8.15
N ALA A 123 -5.51 8.45 7.23
CA ALA A 123 -6.88 8.19 6.81
C ALA A 123 -6.96 6.87 6.00
N PRO A 124 -8.06 6.11 6.13
CA PRO A 124 -8.18 4.77 5.56
C PRO A 124 -8.69 4.73 4.11
N GLY A 125 -8.92 5.88 3.47
CA GLY A 125 -9.68 5.96 2.21
C GLY A 125 -9.12 5.11 1.08
N MET A 126 -7.80 5.07 0.87
CA MET A 126 -7.20 4.23 -0.17
C MET A 126 -7.45 2.73 0.05
N ILE A 127 -7.38 2.28 1.31
CA ILE A 127 -7.61 0.87 1.68
C ILE A 127 -9.07 0.50 1.46
N LEU A 128 -10.00 1.34 1.94
CA LEU A 128 -11.45 1.11 1.81
C LEU A 128 -11.89 1.08 0.34
N GLU A 129 -11.39 2.01 -0.46
CA GLU A 129 -11.71 2.09 -1.89
C GLU A 129 -11.17 0.86 -2.66
N ALA A 130 -9.94 0.45 -2.40
CA ALA A 130 -9.39 -0.77 -3.00
C ALA A 130 -10.19 -2.02 -2.60
N ALA A 131 -10.58 -2.11 -1.34
CA ALA A 131 -11.38 -3.23 -0.84
C ALA A 131 -12.75 -3.32 -1.52
N GLU A 132 -13.41 -2.19 -1.72
CA GLU A 132 -14.71 -2.13 -2.43
C GLU A 132 -14.57 -2.56 -3.88
N ILE A 133 -13.58 -2.02 -4.60
CA ILE A 133 -13.41 -2.28 -6.04
C ILE A 133 -12.97 -3.73 -6.31
N LEU A 134 -12.09 -4.27 -5.47
CA LEU A 134 -11.49 -5.59 -5.67
C LEU A 134 -12.22 -6.73 -4.93
N GLY A 135 -13.24 -6.43 -4.14
CA GLY A 135 -13.94 -7.43 -3.33
C GLY A 135 -13.02 -8.05 -2.27
N ILE A 136 -12.36 -7.20 -1.47
CA ILE A 136 -11.43 -7.65 -0.42
C ILE A 136 -12.12 -7.72 0.94
N ASP A 137 -11.90 -8.81 1.66
CA ASP A 137 -12.23 -8.92 3.07
C ASP A 137 -11.11 -8.32 3.93
N LEU A 138 -11.33 -7.12 4.43
CA LEU A 138 -10.35 -6.42 5.26
C LEU A 138 -10.08 -7.14 6.58
N THR A 139 -11.05 -7.90 7.11
CA THR A 139 -10.89 -8.66 8.36
C THR A 139 -9.94 -9.86 8.21
N GLN A 140 -9.68 -10.29 6.98
CA GLN A 140 -8.76 -11.37 6.62
C GLN A 140 -7.49 -10.85 5.96
N SER A 141 -7.30 -9.53 5.93
CA SER A 141 -6.20 -8.88 5.23
C SER A 141 -5.10 -8.39 6.18
N VAL A 142 -3.98 -8.01 5.61
CA VAL A 142 -2.78 -7.56 6.33
C VAL A 142 -2.31 -6.23 5.76
N MET A 143 -1.77 -5.36 6.60
CA MET A 143 -1.03 -4.16 6.19
C MET A 143 0.44 -4.29 6.56
N VAL A 144 1.31 -3.99 5.61
CA VAL A 144 2.75 -3.86 5.81
C VAL A 144 3.17 -2.44 5.45
N GLY A 145 3.70 -1.72 6.42
CA GLY A 145 4.13 -0.32 6.27
C GLY A 145 5.33 -0.02 7.14
N ASP A 146 6.02 1.09 6.87
CA ASP A 146 7.21 1.51 7.62
C ASP A 146 6.96 2.69 8.57
N LYS A 147 5.73 3.23 8.58
CA LYS A 147 5.34 4.40 9.38
C LYS A 147 4.11 4.14 10.23
N GLN A 148 4.03 4.82 11.37
CA GLN A 148 2.86 4.75 12.24
C GLN A 148 1.55 5.07 11.50
N GLY A 149 1.58 6.02 10.56
CA GLY A 149 0.41 6.38 9.75
C GLY A 149 -0.14 5.23 8.91
N ASP A 150 0.70 4.28 8.49
CA ASP A 150 0.27 3.07 7.79
C ASP A 150 -0.54 2.17 8.71
N MET A 151 -0.03 1.97 9.92
CA MET A 151 -0.68 1.15 10.95
C MET A 151 -2.02 1.75 11.40
N GLN A 152 -2.06 3.08 11.55
CA GLN A 152 -3.28 3.83 11.88
C GLN A 152 -4.34 3.73 10.79
N ALA A 153 -3.94 3.90 9.52
CA ALA A 153 -4.85 3.77 8.38
C ALA A 153 -5.44 2.36 8.29
N ALA A 154 -4.61 1.35 8.47
CA ALA A 154 -5.03 -0.04 8.46
C ALA A 154 -5.98 -0.38 9.62
N LYS A 155 -5.69 0.12 10.82
CA LYS A 155 -6.56 -0.03 11.98
C LYS A 155 -7.93 0.63 11.75
N ALA A 156 -7.94 1.85 11.21
CA ALA A 156 -9.16 2.57 10.88
C ALA A 156 -9.98 1.87 9.80
N ALA A 157 -9.33 1.16 8.87
CA ALA A 157 -9.99 0.37 7.84
C ALA A 157 -10.51 -0.99 8.33
N GLY A 158 -10.14 -1.42 9.55
CA GLY A 158 -10.56 -2.71 10.13
C GLY A 158 -9.63 -3.89 9.81
N ILE A 159 -8.39 -3.63 9.39
CA ILE A 159 -7.38 -4.67 9.18
C ILE A 159 -6.79 -5.10 10.53
N PRO A 160 -6.94 -6.39 10.91
CA PRO A 160 -6.50 -6.87 12.24
C PRO A 160 -4.99 -7.09 12.33
N HIS A 161 -4.32 -7.47 11.25
CA HIS A 161 -2.88 -7.77 11.22
C HIS A 161 -2.10 -6.63 10.56
N ARG A 162 -1.28 -5.95 11.35
CA ARG A 162 -0.59 -4.73 10.95
C ARG A 162 0.88 -4.83 11.32
N ILE A 163 1.74 -5.01 10.32
CA ILE A 163 3.17 -5.26 10.49
C ILE A 163 3.96 -4.00 10.18
N LEU A 164 4.66 -3.48 11.16
CA LEU A 164 5.58 -2.36 10.99
C LEU A 164 6.95 -2.89 10.60
N VAL A 165 7.49 -2.41 9.48
CA VAL A 165 8.83 -2.80 9.00
C VAL A 165 9.82 -1.64 9.10
N GLY A 166 11.10 -1.98 9.12
CA GLY A 166 12.17 -0.97 9.10
C GLY A 166 12.27 -0.27 7.74
N THR A 167 12.41 1.05 7.76
CA THR A 167 12.52 1.88 6.55
C THR A 167 13.74 1.52 5.68
N ASP A 168 14.78 0.94 6.29
CA ASP A 168 15.99 0.49 5.60
C ASP A 168 15.93 -0.98 5.11
N GLY A 169 14.83 -1.69 5.41
CA GLY A 169 14.65 -3.10 5.11
C GLY A 169 15.57 -4.06 5.88
N LYS A 170 16.28 -3.59 6.90
CA LYS A 170 17.33 -4.33 7.63
C LYS A 170 17.13 -4.32 9.14
N THR A 171 16.65 -3.21 9.67
CA THR A 171 16.50 -2.99 11.11
C THR A 171 15.06 -3.27 11.55
N VAL A 172 14.86 -3.99 12.64
CA VAL A 172 13.55 -4.12 13.26
C VAL A 172 13.21 -2.77 13.91
N PRO A 173 12.10 -2.12 13.53
CA PRO A 173 11.73 -0.82 14.09
C PRO A 173 11.23 -0.96 15.54
N GLU A 174 11.28 0.13 16.28
CA GLU A 174 10.51 0.24 17.52
C GLU A 174 9.01 0.12 17.19
N THR A 175 8.29 -0.60 18.03
CA THR A 175 6.84 -0.79 17.81
C THR A 175 6.07 0.49 18.08
N VAL A 176 4.91 0.60 17.45
CA VAL A 176 3.93 1.66 17.71
C VAL A 176 2.62 1.03 18.19
N PRO A 177 1.74 1.79 18.89
CA PRO A 177 0.53 1.22 19.51
C PRO A 177 -0.40 0.52 18.52
N GLU A 178 -0.44 0.95 17.27
CA GLU A 178 -1.33 0.39 16.25
C GLU A 178 -0.73 -0.82 15.52
N ALA A 179 0.57 -1.09 15.64
CA ALA A 179 1.20 -2.28 15.08
C ALA A 179 0.86 -3.51 15.90
N THR A 180 0.63 -4.63 15.23
CA THR A 180 0.47 -5.95 15.88
C THR A 180 1.77 -6.73 15.90
N ASP A 181 2.64 -6.49 14.93
CA ASP A 181 3.94 -7.12 14.79
C ASP A 181 4.97 -6.15 14.22
N THR A 182 6.24 -6.49 14.38
CA THR A 182 7.36 -5.79 13.74
C THR A 182 8.24 -6.78 12.99
N ALA A 183 8.85 -6.34 11.90
CA ALA A 183 9.77 -7.13 11.10
C ALA A 183 10.85 -6.23 10.46
N ARG A 184 11.94 -6.79 9.96
CA ARG A 184 12.96 -6.00 9.25
C ARG A 184 12.47 -5.51 7.90
N SER A 185 11.77 -6.38 7.18
CA SER A 185 11.34 -6.14 5.79
C SER A 185 10.13 -6.99 5.43
N LEU A 186 9.64 -6.83 4.19
CA LEU A 186 8.57 -7.66 3.66
C LEU A 186 8.93 -9.16 3.68
N THR A 187 10.20 -9.52 3.56
CA THR A 187 10.65 -10.92 3.64
C THR A 187 10.28 -11.55 4.98
N GLU A 188 10.58 -10.89 6.09
CA GLU A 188 10.19 -11.38 7.42
C GLU A 188 8.68 -11.24 7.65
N ALA A 189 8.07 -10.16 7.19
CA ALA A 189 6.62 -9.97 7.27
C ALA A 189 5.87 -11.10 6.55
N ALA A 190 6.34 -11.53 5.38
CA ALA A 190 5.75 -12.64 4.64
C ALA A 190 5.80 -13.95 5.45
N ALA A 191 6.89 -14.22 6.16
CA ALA A 191 6.98 -15.37 7.06
C ALA A 191 5.95 -15.30 8.19
N LEU A 192 5.73 -14.12 8.78
CA LEU A 192 4.69 -13.91 9.80
C LEU A 192 3.27 -14.09 9.24
N ILE A 193 3.04 -13.66 8.00
CA ILE A 193 1.72 -13.76 7.33
C ILE A 193 1.38 -15.21 7.01
N LEU A 194 2.37 -16.00 6.59
CA LEU A 194 2.16 -17.36 6.14
C LEU A 194 2.18 -18.40 7.27
N GLY A 195 2.70 -18.02 8.43
CA GLY A 195 2.76 -18.87 9.64
C GLY A 195 3.93 -19.84 9.58
#